data_24fb34b67d65a350a1c0ec68cb97616e
#
_entry.id   24fb34b67d65a350a1c0ec68cb97616e
#
_cell.length_a   1.000
_cell.length_b   1.000
_cell.length_c   1.000
_cell.angle_alpha   90.00
_cell.angle_beta   90.00
_cell.angle_gamma   90.00
#
_symmetry.space_group_name_H-M   'P 1'
#
loop_
_entity.id
_entity.type
_entity.pdbx_description
1 polymer ?
#
loop_
_entity_poly.entity_id
_entity_poly.type
_entity_poly.pdbx_seq_one_letter_code
_entity_poly.pdbx_strand_id
1 'polypeptide(L)'
;MAVKLGELLIKKNLLTQAQLEEALQAQVIFGGKLGTVLIEMGLITEDILAEILGQLINIPCAKPGQLQNIPDNVIKIISPELAEKHKVMPVSVIGKKLTLAMADPRNLQSIDEISFRTGYIVMPILALEVRLVFALENYYGVKRTMRYIAPPKQVREELNQLHVLETADGPSEARDTIEELGTPGSEHIYE
;
A
#
# COMPACT_ATOMS: atom_id res chain seq x y z
N MET A 1 2.52 -2.69 -19.95
CA MET A 1 1.30 -2.91 -19.15
C MET A 1 0.73 -1.60 -18.56
N ALA A 2 1.58 -0.67 -18.08
CA ALA A 2 1.15 0.63 -17.55
C ALA A 2 0.31 1.46 -18.55
N VAL A 3 0.73 1.55 -19.82
CA VAL A 3 0.00 2.28 -20.88
C VAL A 3 -1.43 1.74 -21.06
N LYS A 4 -1.58 0.42 -21.10
CA LYS A 4 -2.91 -0.20 -21.25
C LYS A 4 -3.82 0.04 -20.03
N LEU A 5 -3.27 0.11 -18.82
CA LEU A 5 -4.03 0.42 -17.62
C LEU A 5 -4.52 1.88 -17.66
N GLY A 6 -3.64 2.83 -17.95
CA GLY A 6 -3.99 4.25 -18.05
C GLY A 6 -5.06 4.52 -19.11
N GLU A 7 -4.88 3.99 -20.32
CA GLU A 7 -5.85 4.11 -21.41
C GLU A 7 -7.23 3.54 -21.04
N LEU A 8 -7.27 2.40 -20.34
CA LEU A 8 -8.53 1.79 -19.91
C LEU A 8 -9.22 2.62 -18.82
N LEU A 9 -8.46 3.20 -17.89
CA LEU A 9 -8.99 4.09 -16.86
C LEU A 9 -9.61 5.35 -17.48
N ILE A 10 -8.94 5.97 -18.46
CA ILE A 10 -9.48 7.11 -19.22
C ILE A 10 -10.72 6.71 -19.99
N LYS A 11 -10.69 5.59 -20.72
CA LYS A 11 -11.85 5.10 -21.47
C LYS A 11 -13.07 4.84 -20.61
N LYS A 12 -12.87 4.47 -19.33
CA LYS A 12 -13.93 4.26 -18.35
C LYS A 12 -14.32 5.56 -17.60
N ASN A 13 -13.75 6.71 -17.96
CA ASN A 13 -13.92 8.00 -17.29
C ASN A 13 -13.57 7.97 -15.79
N LEU A 14 -12.65 7.11 -15.39
CA LEU A 14 -12.15 7.01 -14.02
C LEU A 14 -10.90 7.87 -13.78
N LEU A 15 -10.31 8.37 -14.86
CA LEU A 15 -9.11 9.19 -14.82
C LEU A 15 -9.14 10.18 -16.01
N THR A 16 -8.66 11.40 -15.78
CA THR A 16 -8.42 12.35 -16.88
C THR A 16 -7.02 12.16 -17.47
N GLN A 17 -6.79 12.67 -18.67
CA GLN A 17 -5.47 12.64 -19.30
C GLN A 17 -4.41 13.36 -18.44
N ALA A 18 -4.75 14.52 -17.87
CA ALA A 18 -3.86 15.29 -17.01
C ALA A 18 -3.47 14.52 -15.73
N GLN A 19 -4.44 13.86 -15.09
CA GLN A 19 -4.17 13.03 -13.91
C GLN A 19 -3.29 11.83 -14.23
N LEU A 20 -3.45 11.20 -15.40
CA LEU A 20 -2.58 10.12 -15.84
C LEU A 20 -1.15 10.60 -16.05
N GLU A 21 -0.97 11.76 -16.70
CA GLU A 21 0.36 12.34 -16.92
C GLU A 21 1.06 12.69 -15.60
N GLU A 22 0.35 13.26 -14.64
CA GLU A 22 0.86 13.55 -13.30
C GLU A 22 1.28 12.24 -12.57
N ALA A 23 0.45 11.20 -12.65
CA ALA A 23 0.77 9.90 -12.05
C ALA A 23 1.98 9.22 -12.71
N LEU A 24 2.15 9.37 -14.03
CA LEU A 24 3.31 8.85 -14.74
C LEU A 24 4.60 9.61 -14.36
N GLN A 25 4.52 10.93 -14.17
CA GLN A 25 5.64 11.72 -13.65
C GLN A 25 6.02 11.30 -12.22
N ALA A 26 5.03 11.13 -11.35
CA ALA A 26 5.23 10.63 -10.01
C ALA A 26 5.87 9.22 -10.02
N GLN A 27 5.45 8.35 -10.93
CA GLN A 27 6.04 7.02 -11.10
C GLN A 27 7.53 7.09 -11.50
N VAL A 28 7.91 8.04 -12.36
CA VAL A 28 9.31 8.22 -12.75
C VAL A 28 10.17 8.69 -11.56
N ILE A 29 9.64 9.57 -10.73
CA ILE A 29 10.36 10.16 -9.59
C ILE A 29 10.47 9.16 -8.43
N PHE A 30 9.36 8.53 -8.06
CA PHE A 30 9.25 7.71 -6.85
C PHE A 30 9.32 6.21 -7.13
N GLY A 31 9.23 5.79 -8.40
CA GLY A 31 9.21 4.39 -8.80
C GLY A 31 7.89 3.68 -8.49
N GLY A 32 7.90 2.36 -8.64
CA GLY A 32 6.76 1.50 -8.37
C GLY A 32 5.84 1.27 -9.56
N LYS A 33 4.72 0.58 -9.31
CA LYS A 33 3.72 0.31 -10.35
C LYS A 33 2.75 1.48 -10.47
N LEU A 34 2.31 1.81 -11.67
CA LEU A 34 1.35 2.90 -11.91
C LEU A 34 0.09 2.77 -11.03
N GLY A 35 -0.45 1.55 -10.88
CA GLY A 35 -1.61 1.32 -10.03
C GLY A 35 -1.39 1.71 -8.57
N THR A 36 -0.21 1.41 -8.01
CA THR A 36 0.15 1.81 -6.64
C THR A 36 0.24 3.33 -6.53
N VAL A 37 0.87 4.00 -7.50
CA VAL A 37 0.98 5.45 -7.55
C VAL A 37 -0.40 6.11 -7.60
N LEU A 38 -1.32 5.59 -8.43
CA LEU A 38 -2.68 6.12 -8.55
C LEU A 38 -3.48 6.01 -7.22
N ILE A 39 -3.28 4.93 -6.45
CA ILE A 39 -3.88 4.77 -5.12
C ILE A 39 -3.25 5.76 -4.14
N GLU A 40 -1.91 5.85 -4.09
CA GLU A 40 -1.17 6.74 -3.18
C GLU A 40 -1.49 8.22 -3.44
N MET A 41 -1.80 8.57 -4.69
CA MET A 41 -2.29 9.91 -5.08
C MET A 41 -3.79 10.11 -4.79
N GLY A 42 -4.52 9.09 -4.35
CA GLY A 42 -5.97 9.18 -4.10
C GLY A 42 -6.83 9.30 -5.36
N LEU A 43 -6.28 9.01 -6.54
CA LEU A 43 -6.98 9.14 -7.82
C LEU A 43 -7.96 8.01 -8.09
N ILE A 44 -7.67 6.81 -7.59
CA ILE A 44 -8.54 5.64 -7.68
C ILE A 44 -8.49 4.83 -6.39
N THR A 45 -9.55 4.08 -6.12
CA THR A 45 -9.59 3.16 -4.98
C THR A 45 -8.97 1.81 -5.33
N GLU A 46 -8.55 1.06 -4.30
CA GLU A 46 -8.02 -0.29 -4.47
C GLU A 46 -9.00 -1.24 -5.17
N ASP A 47 -10.30 -1.13 -4.86
CA ASP A 47 -11.31 -2.03 -5.42
C ASP A 47 -11.50 -1.79 -6.92
N ILE A 48 -11.53 -0.52 -7.34
CA ILE A 48 -11.58 -0.15 -8.76
C ILE A 48 -10.35 -0.67 -9.50
N LEU A 49 -9.17 -0.48 -8.92
CA LEU A 49 -7.93 -0.96 -9.54
C LEU A 49 -7.91 -2.49 -9.66
N ALA A 50 -8.32 -3.20 -8.60
CA ALA A 50 -8.38 -4.66 -8.59
C ALA A 50 -9.30 -5.21 -9.68
N GLU A 51 -10.49 -4.63 -9.83
CA GLU A 51 -11.45 -5.01 -10.87
C GLU A 51 -10.86 -4.83 -12.28
N ILE A 52 -10.29 -3.66 -12.55
CA ILE A 52 -9.72 -3.33 -13.86
C ILE A 52 -8.52 -4.20 -14.18
N LEU A 53 -7.63 -4.42 -13.23
CA LEU A 53 -6.48 -5.30 -13.43
C LEU A 53 -6.91 -6.75 -13.64
N GLY A 54 -7.90 -7.24 -12.89
CA GLY A 54 -8.47 -8.57 -13.09
C GLY A 54 -8.99 -8.77 -14.51
N GLN A 55 -9.70 -7.77 -15.05
CA GLN A 55 -10.18 -7.77 -16.44
C GLN A 55 -9.03 -7.77 -17.46
N LEU A 56 -7.97 -6.96 -17.21
CA LEU A 56 -6.85 -6.83 -18.13
C LEU A 56 -5.98 -8.08 -18.26
N ILE A 57 -5.77 -8.79 -17.15
CA ILE A 57 -4.83 -9.92 -17.13
C ILE A 57 -5.51 -11.29 -17.16
N ASN A 58 -6.83 -11.33 -17.04
CA ASN A 58 -7.62 -12.55 -16.96
C ASN A 58 -7.12 -13.54 -15.88
N ILE A 59 -6.69 -13.01 -14.73
CA ILE A 59 -6.27 -13.76 -13.56
C ILE A 59 -7.11 -13.28 -12.39
N PRO A 60 -7.62 -14.19 -11.51
CA PRO A 60 -8.40 -13.80 -10.36
C PRO A 60 -7.64 -12.80 -9.48
N CYS A 61 -8.33 -11.77 -8.99
CA CYS A 61 -7.79 -10.84 -8.03
C CYS A 61 -8.16 -11.26 -6.60
N ALA A 62 -7.25 -11.00 -5.65
CA ALA A 62 -7.53 -11.21 -4.24
C ALA A 62 -8.71 -10.34 -3.81
N LYS A 63 -9.68 -10.96 -3.13
CA LYS A 63 -10.87 -10.25 -2.62
C LYS A 63 -10.48 -9.33 -1.45
N PRO A 64 -11.26 -8.25 -1.20
CA PRO A 64 -11.12 -7.46 0.01
C PRO A 64 -11.11 -8.35 1.26
N GLY A 65 -10.18 -8.13 2.18
CA GLY A 65 -10.05 -8.94 3.41
C GLY A 65 -9.41 -10.32 3.26
N GLN A 66 -9.19 -10.82 2.05
CA GLN A 66 -8.64 -12.17 1.83
C GLN A 66 -7.20 -12.34 2.36
N LEU A 67 -6.45 -11.25 2.50
CA LEU A 67 -5.10 -11.24 3.08
C LEU A 67 -5.06 -10.90 4.58
N GLN A 68 -6.21 -10.82 5.26
CA GLN A 68 -6.27 -10.37 6.65
C GLN A 68 -6.36 -11.51 7.67
N ASN A 69 -6.94 -12.66 7.31
CA ASN A 69 -7.16 -13.78 8.22
C ASN A 69 -6.62 -15.07 7.64
N ILE A 70 -5.30 -15.11 7.44
CA ILE A 70 -4.63 -16.29 6.89
C ILE A 70 -4.20 -17.18 8.06
N PRO A 71 -4.54 -18.49 8.04
CA PRO A 71 -4.15 -19.42 9.09
C PRO A 71 -2.61 -19.57 9.20
N ASP A 72 -2.10 -19.70 10.42
CA ASP A 72 -0.67 -19.80 10.70
C ASP A 72 0.02 -20.98 9.99
N ASN A 73 -0.68 -22.09 9.84
CA ASN A 73 -0.17 -23.25 9.11
C ASN A 73 0.03 -22.96 7.63
N VAL A 74 -0.73 -22.04 7.05
CA VAL A 74 -0.57 -21.59 5.65
C VAL A 74 0.58 -20.60 5.55
N ILE A 75 0.68 -19.65 6.49
CA ILE A 75 1.76 -18.66 6.54
C ILE A 75 3.15 -19.34 6.59
N LYS A 76 3.27 -20.39 7.40
CA LYS A 76 4.55 -21.12 7.60
C LYS A 76 5.03 -21.90 6.37
N ILE A 77 4.22 -22.03 5.31
CA ILE A 77 4.61 -22.74 4.09
C ILE A 77 5.69 -21.97 3.33
N ILE A 78 5.67 -20.64 3.39
CA ILE A 78 6.65 -19.79 2.72
C ILE A 78 7.48 -19.08 3.78
N SER A 79 8.80 -19.10 3.61
CA SER A 79 9.68 -18.37 4.52
C SER A 79 9.57 -16.85 4.32
N PRO A 80 9.81 -16.03 5.36
CA PRO A 80 9.79 -14.58 5.24
C PRO A 80 10.66 -14.03 4.10
N GLU A 81 11.88 -14.61 3.93
CA GLU A 81 12.83 -14.18 2.89
C GLU A 81 12.27 -14.45 1.47
N LEU A 82 11.62 -15.61 1.30
CA LEU A 82 11.04 -15.98 0.01
C LEU A 82 9.80 -15.11 -0.30
N ALA A 83 9.01 -14.84 0.72
CA ALA A 83 7.83 -13.98 0.63
C ALA A 83 8.19 -12.53 0.27
N GLU A 84 9.23 -11.99 0.91
CA GLU A 84 9.76 -10.65 0.66
C GLU A 84 10.40 -10.54 -0.73
N LYS A 85 11.28 -11.50 -1.07
CA LYS A 85 12.00 -11.54 -2.35
C LYS A 85 11.05 -11.47 -3.55
N HIS A 86 9.98 -12.25 -3.50
CA HIS A 86 9.03 -12.35 -4.62
C HIS A 86 7.79 -11.48 -4.45
N LYS A 87 7.65 -10.78 -3.30
CA LYS A 87 6.45 -10.00 -2.94
C LYS A 87 5.19 -10.84 -3.08
N VAL A 88 5.13 -11.94 -2.36
CA VAL A 88 4.04 -12.93 -2.40
C VAL A 88 3.53 -13.23 -1.00
N MET A 89 2.25 -13.65 -0.92
CA MET A 89 1.63 -14.07 0.32
C MET A 89 0.83 -15.35 0.09
N PRO A 90 1.08 -16.43 0.85
CA PRO A 90 0.24 -17.62 0.82
C PRO A 90 -1.14 -17.28 1.39
N VAL A 91 -2.20 -17.74 0.74
CA VAL A 91 -3.57 -17.39 1.13
C VAL A 91 -4.35 -18.60 1.66
N SER A 92 -4.28 -19.71 0.95
CA SER A 92 -4.95 -20.94 1.33
C SER A 92 -4.32 -22.16 0.68
N VAL A 93 -4.53 -23.31 1.29
CA VAL A 93 -4.10 -24.60 0.75
C VAL A 93 -5.28 -25.55 0.65
N ILE A 94 -5.44 -26.17 -0.50
CA ILE A 94 -6.42 -27.22 -0.75
C ILE A 94 -5.70 -28.41 -1.37
N GLY A 95 -5.50 -29.47 -0.59
CA GLY A 95 -4.67 -30.61 -1.00
C GLY A 95 -3.24 -30.19 -1.31
N LYS A 96 -2.79 -30.38 -2.55
CA LYS A 96 -1.46 -29.94 -3.02
C LYS A 96 -1.46 -28.59 -3.73
N LYS A 97 -2.57 -27.87 -3.72
CA LYS A 97 -2.68 -26.55 -4.37
C LYS A 97 -2.55 -25.45 -3.35
N LEU A 98 -1.56 -24.58 -3.53
CA LEU A 98 -1.33 -23.38 -2.75
C LEU A 98 -1.84 -22.16 -3.53
N THR A 99 -2.88 -21.50 -3.03
CA THR A 99 -3.30 -20.20 -3.56
C THR A 99 -2.30 -19.15 -3.08
N LEU A 100 -1.64 -18.48 -4.01
CA LEU A 100 -0.58 -17.51 -3.76
C LEU A 100 -0.95 -16.14 -4.32
N ALA A 101 -1.08 -15.16 -3.43
CA ALA A 101 -1.27 -13.77 -3.81
C ALA A 101 0.08 -13.17 -4.25
N MET A 102 0.12 -12.60 -5.44
CA MET A 102 1.33 -12.07 -6.07
C MET A 102 1.10 -10.68 -6.64
N ALA A 103 2.11 -9.81 -6.55
CA ALA A 103 2.08 -8.52 -7.23
C ALA A 103 2.21 -8.65 -8.77
N ASP A 104 2.84 -9.73 -9.22
CA ASP A 104 2.96 -10.09 -10.64
C ASP A 104 2.72 -11.59 -10.83
N PRO A 105 1.45 -12.01 -11.02
CA PRO A 105 1.09 -13.41 -11.16
C PRO A 105 1.51 -14.05 -12.50
N ARG A 106 2.17 -13.27 -13.37
CA ARG A 106 2.76 -13.76 -14.63
C ARG A 106 4.25 -14.07 -14.53
N ASN A 107 4.85 -13.80 -13.38
CA ASN A 107 6.25 -14.12 -13.13
C ASN A 107 6.41 -15.63 -12.89
N LEU A 108 6.60 -16.39 -13.98
CA LEU A 108 6.76 -17.84 -13.95
C LEU A 108 7.97 -18.26 -13.12
N GLN A 109 9.07 -17.50 -13.16
CA GLN A 109 10.27 -17.82 -12.39
C GLN A 109 9.98 -17.83 -10.88
N SER A 110 9.21 -16.86 -10.38
CA SER A 110 8.80 -16.84 -8.98
C SER A 110 7.87 -17.99 -8.63
N ILE A 111 6.94 -18.34 -9.53
CA ILE A 111 6.01 -19.46 -9.36
C ILE A 111 6.79 -20.78 -9.28
N ASP A 112 7.72 -21.01 -10.20
CA ASP A 112 8.52 -22.23 -10.27
C ASP A 112 9.43 -22.37 -9.04
N GLU A 113 10.11 -21.29 -8.62
CA GLU A 113 10.96 -21.31 -7.43
C GLU A 113 10.15 -21.65 -6.17
N ILE A 114 8.97 -21.05 -6.00
CA ILE A 114 8.11 -21.29 -4.85
C ILE A 114 7.54 -22.71 -4.91
N SER A 115 7.06 -23.18 -6.06
CA SER A 115 6.59 -24.56 -6.23
C SER A 115 7.66 -25.58 -5.89
N PHE A 116 8.88 -25.35 -6.35
CA PHE A 116 10.03 -26.25 -6.09
C PHE A 116 10.39 -26.30 -4.61
N ARG A 117 10.46 -25.14 -3.93
CA ARG A 117 10.83 -25.04 -2.52
C ARG A 117 9.76 -25.58 -1.57
N THR A 118 8.49 -25.40 -1.93
CA THR A 118 7.37 -25.76 -1.05
C THR A 118 6.76 -27.12 -1.36
N GLY A 119 6.98 -27.65 -2.56
CA GLY A 119 6.37 -28.89 -3.04
C GLY A 119 4.89 -28.78 -3.36
N TYR A 120 4.32 -27.56 -3.38
CA TYR A 120 2.95 -27.28 -3.73
C TYR A 120 2.80 -26.84 -5.19
N ILE A 121 1.64 -27.11 -5.78
CA ILE A 121 1.24 -26.52 -7.05
C ILE A 121 0.74 -25.11 -6.76
N VAL A 122 1.44 -24.10 -7.25
CA VAL A 122 1.08 -22.69 -7.03
C VAL A 122 -0.08 -22.30 -7.94
N MET A 123 -1.14 -21.78 -7.33
CA MET A 123 -2.29 -21.16 -8.00
C MET A 123 -2.20 -19.64 -7.78
N PRO A 124 -1.64 -18.89 -8.76
CA PRO A 124 -1.42 -17.46 -8.56
C PRO A 124 -2.73 -16.68 -8.63
N ILE A 125 -2.90 -15.72 -7.73
CA ILE A 125 -3.92 -14.68 -7.80
C ILE A 125 -3.24 -13.31 -7.77
N LEU A 126 -3.82 -12.33 -8.46
CA LEU A 126 -3.31 -10.97 -8.40
C LEU A 126 -3.65 -10.35 -7.06
N ALA A 127 -2.66 -9.74 -6.41
CA ALA A 127 -2.89 -8.85 -5.29
C ALA A 127 -2.21 -7.51 -5.51
N LEU A 128 -2.88 -6.44 -5.09
CA LEU A 128 -2.32 -5.10 -5.16
C LEU A 128 -1.07 -5.01 -4.28
N GLU A 129 -0.05 -4.35 -4.78
CA GLU A 129 1.25 -4.24 -4.08
C GLU A 129 1.08 -3.65 -2.68
N VAL A 130 0.21 -2.66 -2.52
CA VAL A 130 -0.09 -2.03 -1.23
C VAL A 130 -0.62 -3.06 -0.22
N ARG A 131 -1.56 -3.92 -0.62
CA ARG A 131 -2.11 -4.99 0.25
C ARG A 131 -1.08 -6.05 0.59
N LEU A 132 -0.22 -6.42 -0.36
CA LEU A 132 0.86 -7.39 -0.11
C LEU A 132 1.88 -6.86 0.88
N VAL A 133 2.28 -5.59 0.75
CA VAL A 133 3.23 -4.97 1.68
C VAL A 133 2.67 -4.93 3.11
N PHE A 134 1.38 -4.60 3.29
CA PHE A 134 0.73 -4.67 4.60
C PHE A 134 0.67 -6.10 5.15
N ALA A 135 0.35 -7.09 4.31
CA ALA A 135 0.31 -8.47 4.73
C ALA A 135 1.71 -8.99 5.12
N LEU A 136 2.74 -8.69 4.33
CA LEU A 136 4.13 -9.06 4.63
C LEU A 136 4.62 -8.46 5.96
N GLU A 137 4.26 -7.20 6.25
CA GLU A 137 4.57 -6.58 7.53
C GLU A 137 3.86 -7.28 8.69
N ASN A 138 2.55 -7.52 8.56
CA ASN A 138 1.74 -8.09 9.63
C ASN A 138 2.10 -9.55 9.94
N TYR A 139 2.37 -10.38 8.92
CA TYR A 139 2.60 -11.82 9.12
C TYR A 139 4.06 -12.21 9.24
N TYR A 140 4.96 -11.48 8.59
CA TYR A 140 6.39 -11.80 8.55
C TYR A 140 7.28 -10.74 9.19
N GLY A 141 6.72 -9.61 9.64
CA GLY A 141 7.49 -8.51 10.22
C GLY A 141 8.40 -7.79 9.23
N VAL A 142 8.15 -7.93 7.92
CA VAL A 142 8.94 -7.27 6.88
C VAL A 142 8.69 -5.77 6.94
N LYS A 143 9.73 -4.97 7.17
CA LYS A 143 9.59 -3.51 7.28
C LYS A 143 9.22 -2.89 5.94
N ARG A 144 8.19 -2.08 5.94
CA ARG A 144 7.80 -1.27 4.77
C ARG A 144 8.84 -0.20 4.48
N THR A 145 9.21 -0.07 3.21
CA THR A 145 9.85 1.15 2.72
C THR A 145 8.74 2.16 2.43
N MET A 146 8.56 3.12 3.31
CA MET A 146 7.57 4.19 3.12
C MET A 146 8.03 5.11 2.00
N ARG A 147 7.19 5.26 0.96
CA ARG A 147 7.35 6.28 -0.08
C ARG A 147 6.30 7.35 0.17
N TYR A 148 6.72 8.59 0.19
CA TYR A 148 5.77 9.71 0.24
C TYR A 148 5.54 10.21 -1.19
N ILE A 149 4.35 10.00 -1.70
CA ILE A 149 3.88 10.63 -2.93
C ILE A 149 2.84 11.66 -2.51
N ALA A 150 3.14 12.93 -2.78
CA ALA A 150 2.22 14.00 -2.45
C ALA A 150 0.90 13.82 -3.22
N PRO A 151 -0.26 13.85 -2.55
CA PRO A 151 -1.54 13.77 -3.23
C PRO A 151 -1.74 14.97 -4.17
N PRO A 152 -2.55 14.84 -5.23
CA PRO A 152 -2.92 15.93 -6.12
C PRO A 152 -3.43 17.15 -5.33
N LYS A 153 -3.26 18.35 -5.89
CA LYS A 153 -3.66 19.61 -5.21
C LYS A 153 -5.09 19.58 -4.70
N GLN A 154 -6.02 19.05 -5.49
CA GLN A 154 -7.44 18.95 -5.11
C GLN A 154 -7.65 18.10 -3.85
N VAL A 155 -7.04 16.89 -3.81
CA VAL A 155 -7.13 16.00 -2.64
C VAL A 155 -6.45 16.63 -1.42
N ARG A 156 -5.36 17.38 -1.63
CA ARG A 156 -4.67 18.09 -0.55
C ARG A 156 -5.52 19.23 0.01
N GLU A 157 -6.22 19.96 -0.83
CA GLU A 157 -7.14 21.02 -0.42
C GLU A 157 -8.32 20.46 0.37
N GLU A 158 -8.89 19.34 -0.07
CA GLU A 158 -9.96 18.63 0.66
C GLU A 158 -9.49 18.12 2.03
N LEU A 159 -8.29 17.50 2.10
CA LEU A 159 -7.70 17.04 3.36
C LEU A 159 -7.40 18.20 4.31
N ASN A 160 -6.92 19.33 3.79
CA ASN A 160 -6.68 20.53 4.60
C ASN A 160 -7.98 21.12 5.14
N GLN A 161 -9.05 21.14 4.34
CA GLN A 161 -10.36 21.59 4.79
C GLN A 161 -10.95 20.69 5.88
N LEU A 162 -10.80 19.37 5.76
CA LEU A 162 -11.22 18.42 6.79
C LEU A 162 -10.43 18.62 8.09
N HIS A 163 -9.11 18.81 8.00
CA HIS A 163 -8.27 19.03 9.17
C HIS A 163 -8.56 20.36 9.89
N VAL A 164 -8.93 21.40 9.13
CA VAL A 164 -9.35 22.68 9.72
C VAL A 164 -10.70 22.54 10.44
N LEU A 165 -11.61 21.70 9.96
CA LEU A 165 -12.88 21.43 10.63
C LEU A 165 -12.70 20.65 11.93
N GLU A 166 -11.79 19.64 11.94
CA GLU A 166 -11.48 18.87 13.16
C GLU A 166 -10.78 19.71 14.24
N THR A 167 -9.97 20.70 13.85
CA THR A 167 -9.30 21.61 14.81
C THR A 167 -10.20 22.74 15.29
N ALA A 168 -11.33 23.02 14.62
CA ALA A 168 -12.29 24.05 15.01
C ALA A 168 -13.28 23.59 16.10
N ASP A 169 -13.46 22.27 16.29
CA ASP A 169 -14.36 21.67 17.29
C ASP A 169 -13.63 21.09 18.52
N GLY A 170 -12.36 21.39 18.73
CA GLY A 170 -11.62 21.03 19.94
C GLY A 170 -11.94 21.96 21.11
N PRO A 171 -12.17 21.43 22.34
CA PRO A 171 -12.53 22.26 23.50
C PRO A 171 -11.43 23.26 23.84
N SER A 172 -11.84 24.52 24.01
CA SER A 172 -11.02 25.65 24.45
C SER A 172 -10.70 25.57 25.95
N GLU A 173 -10.12 24.48 26.42
CA GLU A 173 -9.65 24.34 27.80
C GLU A 173 -8.23 23.78 27.84
N ALA A 174 -7.25 24.59 27.54
CA ALA A 174 -5.85 24.44 28.01
C ALA A 174 -4.99 25.62 27.56
N ARG A 175 -5.43 26.85 27.87
CA ARG A 175 -4.61 28.05 27.74
C ARG A 175 -4.67 28.92 28.99
N ASP A 176 -4.50 28.32 30.16
CA ASP A 176 -4.23 29.07 31.38
C ASP A 176 -3.47 28.16 32.34
N THR A 177 -2.18 28.05 32.19
CA THR A 177 -1.24 27.65 33.28
C THR A 177 0.19 27.50 32.77
N ILE A 178 0.76 28.48 32.06
CA ILE A 178 2.23 28.64 31.98
C ILE A 178 2.57 30.14 31.98
N GLU A 179 2.14 30.83 33.04
CA GLU A 179 2.70 32.09 33.45
C GLU A 179 2.75 32.07 34.99
N GLU A 180 3.78 31.43 35.51
CA GLU A 180 4.34 31.68 36.86
C GLU A 180 5.40 30.62 37.16
N LEU A 181 6.59 30.79 36.62
CA LEU A 181 7.82 30.34 37.26
C LEU A 181 8.91 31.35 36.89
N GLY A 182 9.10 32.22 37.85
CA GLY A 182 10.00 33.32 37.81
C GLY A 182 11.44 32.92 37.48
N THR A 183 12.09 33.81 36.81
CA THR A 183 13.53 33.96 36.70
C THR A 183 14.19 33.98 38.05
N PRO A 184 15.22 33.18 38.37
CA PRO A 184 16.14 33.48 39.41
C PRO A 184 17.25 34.37 38.83
N GLY A 185 17.37 35.54 39.46
CA GLY A 185 18.33 36.58 39.17
C GLY A 185 19.77 36.14 39.32
N SER A 186 20.56 36.82 38.54
CA SER A 186 21.98 37.01 38.69
C SER A 186 22.31 37.74 40.02
N GLU A 187 23.15 37.17 40.86
CA GLU A 187 24.06 37.91 41.78
C GLU A 187 25.29 37.03 42.05
N HIS A 188 26.40 37.47 41.52
CA HIS A 188 27.59 38.02 42.23
C HIS A 188 28.00 37.29 43.52
N ILE A 189 29.24 36.79 43.64
CA ILE A 189 30.35 37.46 44.34
C ILE A 189 31.53 36.47 44.52
N TYR A 190 32.69 36.94 44.11
CA TYR A 190 34.06 36.88 44.70
C TYR A 190 34.25 36.08 46.01
N GLU A 191 35.16 35.16 46.05
CA GLU A 191 36.50 35.11 46.65
C GLU A 191 37.17 33.77 46.34
#